data_9c517e88f3eb0bcbb4ef142106181377
#
_entry.id   9c517e88f3eb0bcbb4ef142106181377
#
_cell.length_a   1.000
_cell.length_b   1.000
_cell.length_c   1.000
_cell.angle_alpha   90.00
_cell.angle_beta   90.00
_cell.angle_gamma   90.00
#
_symmetry.space_group_name_H-M   'P 1'
#
loop_
_entity.id
_entity.type
_entity.pdbx_description
1 polymer ?
#
loop_
_entity_poly.entity_id
_entity_poly.type
_entity_poly.pdbx_seq_one_letter_code
_entity_poly.pdbx_strand_id
1 'polypeptide(L)'
;MLDTGDTDTVAILLADDTSPFDFNPDDNDGDEAAPLFLYVGEKDPSGDFAAQNGLRGGTLYVWVADSGATTPSEFNTGGKLKGSWVEIDNSPTGPPSQDGTTGFDEYGYPTQGTLWLRAKDLGAFGFSRPEDVATNPNNGREAVVASTGVDTYDGGSDQFGTVYTIKTNFNSLKADLKIIYDGDADPARQLRSPDNLDWADDGRIYVQEDEAEEGTLDGEPLFGEGAINPNEAGIVSMNSQGNNLSRIANVNRGVVLDGSLGNPTQAVDQDFGNAGEWESSGIVDVSG
;
A
#
# COMPACT_ATOMS: atom_id res chain seq x y z
N MET A 1 -11.98 1.20 7.19
CA MET A 1 -13.16 0.53 6.56
C MET A 1 -13.91 1.55 5.72
N LEU A 2 -14.39 1.16 4.55
CA LEU A 2 -15.18 2.04 3.69
C LEU A 2 -16.66 2.09 4.12
N ASP A 3 -17.32 3.23 3.89
CA ASP A 3 -18.76 3.39 4.08
C ASP A 3 -19.53 2.89 2.84
N THR A 4 -20.24 1.79 3.00
CA THR A 4 -21.06 1.21 1.94
C THR A 4 -22.37 1.99 1.74
N GLY A 5 -22.77 2.82 2.72
CA GLY A 5 -24.08 3.43 2.83
C GLY A 5 -25.15 2.51 3.44
N ASP A 6 -24.73 1.32 3.89
CA ASP A 6 -25.54 0.34 4.60
C ASP A 6 -24.84 -0.07 5.91
N THR A 7 -25.53 0.04 7.03
CA THR A 7 -24.97 -0.24 8.36
C THR A 7 -24.74 -1.73 8.62
N ASP A 8 -25.38 -2.59 7.84
CA ASP A 8 -25.29 -4.04 7.99
C ASP A 8 -24.19 -4.64 7.10
N THR A 9 -23.62 -3.84 6.21
CA THR A 9 -22.54 -4.24 5.31
C THR A 9 -21.21 -3.65 5.76
N VAL A 10 -20.15 -4.48 5.73
CA VAL A 10 -18.75 -4.10 6.01
C VAL A 10 -17.95 -4.17 4.73
N ALA A 11 -17.15 -3.15 4.46
CA ALA A 11 -16.22 -3.12 3.34
C ALA A 11 -14.81 -2.77 3.82
N ILE A 12 -13.82 -3.64 3.52
CA ILE A 12 -12.43 -3.53 3.97
C ILE A 12 -11.52 -3.61 2.76
N LEU A 13 -10.68 -2.60 2.56
CA LEU A 13 -9.56 -2.67 1.63
C LEU A 13 -8.43 -3.46 2.28
N LEU A 14 -7.75 -4.27 1.49
CA LEU A 14 -6.61 -5.08 1.91
C LEU A 14 -5.49 -4.82 0.90
N ALA A 15 -4.37 -4.38 1.40
CA ALA A 15 -3.12 -4.21 0.68
C ALA A 15 -2.12 -5.28 1.14
N ASP A 16 -1.12 -5.54 0.34
CA ASP A 16 -0.05 -6.49 0.61
C ASP A 16 1.24 -5.96 -0.01
N ASP A 17 2.22 -5.70 0.81
CA ASP A 17 3.47 -5.08 0.42
C ASP A 17 4.17 -5.85 -0.70
N THR A 18 4.37 -7.14 -0.49
CA THR A 18 5.20 -7.95 -1.36
C THR A 18 4.45 -9.05 -2.08
N SER A 19 4.87 -9.31 -3.30
CA SER A 19 4.50 -10.53 -4.00
C SER A 19 4.92 -11.77 -3.21
N PRO A 20 4.04 -12.78 -3.08
CA PRO A 20 4.40 -14.04 -2.43
C PRO A 20 5.44 -14.85 -3.21
N PHE A 21 5.74 -14.47 -4.43
CA PHE A 21 6.76 -15.09 -5.28
C PHE A 21 7.15 -14.20 -6.47
N ASP A 22 8.35 -14.41 -6.92
CA ASP A 22 8.85 -13.98 -8.21
C ASP A 22 8.33 -14.97 -9.28
N PHE A 23 7.42 -14.50 -10.12
CA PHE A 23 6.80 -15.36 -11.16
C PHE A 23 7.73 -15.66 -12.31
N ASN A 24 8.77 -14.84 -12.50
CA ASN A 24 9.68 -14.95 -13.61
C ASN A 24 11.13 -14.59 -13.20
N PRO A 25 11.76 -15.41 -12.35
CA PRO A 25 13.08 -15.12 -11.77
C PRO A 25 14.21 -14.91 -12.80
N ASP A 26 13.92 -15.15 -14.06
CA ASP A 26 14.89 -15.03 -15.15
C ASP A 26 14.80 -13.69 -15.91
N ASP A 27 13.78 -12.86 -15.68
CA ASP A 27 13.59 -11.58 -16.40
C ASP A 27 14.27 -10.37 -15.74
N ASN A 28 14.71 -10.53 -14.51
CA ASN A 28 15.46 -9.52 -13.76
C ASN A 28 14.70 -8.19 -13.55
N ASP A 29 13.37 -8.28 -13.46
CA ASP A 29 12.49 -7.15 -13.24
C ASP A 29 12.03 -6.98 -11.78
N GLY A 30 12.56 -7.78 -10.86
CA GLY A 30 12.28 -7.67 -9.43
C GLY A 30 10.97 -8.30 -8.99
N ASP A 31 10.39 -7.77 -7.94
CA ASP A 31 9.15 -8.29 -7.36
C ASP A 31 7.94 -7.95 -8.22
N GLU A 32 6.99 -8.87 -8.25
CA GLU A 32 5.73 -8.67 -8.96
C GLU A 32 4.85 -7.65 -8.23
N ALA A 33 4.12 -6.85 -9.00
CA ALA A 33 3.19 -5.89 -8.44
C ALA A 33 2.00 -6.53 -7.73
N ALA A 34 1.57 -5.96 -6.61
CA ALA A 34 0.51 -6.49 -5.77
C ALA A 34 -0.88 -5.95 -6.11
N PRO A 35 -1.93 -6.78 -6.15
CA PRO A 35 -3.29 -6.31 -6.33
C PRO A 35 -3.86 -5.69 -5.05
N LEU A 36 -4.75 -4.70 -5.20
CA LEU A 36 -5.57 -4.22 -4.10
C LEU A 36 -6.85 -5.06 -4.04
N PHE A 37 -7.14 -5.62 -2.86
CA PHE A 37 -8.34 -6.39 -2.62
C PHE A 37 -9.40 -5.55 -1.88
N LEU A 38 -10.65 -5.91 -2.10
CA LEU A 38 -11.80 -5.41 -1.35
C LEU A 38 -12.59 -6.60 -0.81
N TYR A 39 -12.70 -6.70 0.51
CA TYR A 39 -13.62 -7.62 1.16
C TYR A 39 -14.95 -6.92 1.44
N VAL A 40 -16.06 -7.58 1.13
CA VAL A 40 -17.42 -7.11 1.46
C VAL A 40 -18.16 -8.23 2.17
N GLY A 41 -18.64 -7.96 3.38
CA GLY A 41 -19.34 -8.92 4.21
C GLY A 41 -20.60 -8.35 4.86
N GLU A 42 -21.56 -9.23 5.11
CA GLU A 42 -22.82 -8.90 5.79
C GLU A 42 -22.74 -9.25 7.29
N LYS A 43 -23.22 -8.35 8.14
CA LYS A 43 -23.33 -8.58 9.58
C LYS A 43 -24.47 -9.51 9.88
N ASP A 44 -24.22 -10.55 10.67
CA ASP A 44 -25.23 -11.44 11.24
C ASP A 44 -25.31 -11.25 12.77
N PRO A 45 -26.29 -10.50 13.29
CA PRO A 45 -26.41 -10.25 14.73
C PRO A 45 -26.63 -11.51 15.58
N SER A 46 -27.05 -12.61 14.95
CA SER A 46 -27.30 -13.89 15.61
C SER A 46 -26.09 -14.82 15.67
N GLY A 47 -25.02 -14.48 14.92
CA GLY A 47 -23.82 -15.29 14.79
C GLY A 47 -22.80 -15.06 15.92
N ASP A 48 -21.61 -15.61 15.73
CA ASP A 48 -20.46 -15.35 16.60
C ASP A 48 -19.85 -13.96 16.35
N PHE A 49 -18.78 -13.62 17.08
CA PHE A 49 -18.13 -12.31 16.96
C PHE A 49 -17.76 -11.95 15.51
N ALA A 50 -17.20 -12.87 14.75
CA ALA A 50 -16.82 -12.61 13.36
C ALA A 50 -18.05 -12.34 12.48
N ALA A 51 -19.12 -13.15 12.62
CA ALA A 51 -20.36 -12.96 11.89
C ALA A 51 -21.06 -11.65 12.24
N GLN A 52 -21.11 -11.29 13.55
CA GLN A 52 -21.71 -10.03 14.01
C GLN A 52 -20.99 -8.79 13.43
N ASN A 53 -19.72 -8.92 13.09
CA ASN A 53 -18.92 -7.85 12.49
C ASN A 53 -18.76 -7.98 10.97
N GLY A 54 -19.52 -8.87 10.31
CA GLY A 54 -19.47 -9.04 8.86
C GLY A 54 -18.16 -9.66 8.34
N LEU A 55 -17.39 -10.32 9.22
CA LEU A 55 -16.09 -10.91 8.88
C LEU A 55 -16.19 -12.40 8.52
N ARG A 56 -17.38 -12.92 8.33
CA ARG A 56 -17.62 -14.33 8.02
C ARG A 56 -18.42 -14.47 6.72
N GLY A 57 -17.88 -15.23 5.77
CA GLY A 57 -18.58 -15.59 4.54
C GLY A 57 -18.80 -14.43 3.56
N GLY A 58 -18.01 -13.38 3.66
CA GLY A 58 -18.06 -12.28 2.70
C GLY A 58 -17.40 -12.63 1.36
N THR A 59 -17.56 -11.72 0.41
CA THR A 59 -17.02 -11.83 -0.94
C THR A 59 -15.74 -11.01 -1.05
N LEU A 60 -14.72 -11.57 -1.69
CA LEU A 60 -13.47 -10.91 -2.00
C LEU A 60 -13.48 -10.45 -3.45
N TYR A 61 -12.97 -9.26 -3.68
CA TYR A 61 -12.85 -8.63 -5.00
C TYR A 61 -11.44 -8.13 -5.21
N VAL A 62 -11.03 -8.00 -6.49
CA VAL A 62 -9.83 -7.26 -6.90
C VAL A 62 -10.23 -6.09 -7.79
N TRP A 63 -9.43 -5.03 -7.76
CA TRP A 63 -9.67 -3.90 -8.64
C TRP A 63 -9.08 -4.15 -10.02
N VAL A 64 -9.91 -3.96 -11.08
CA VAL A 64 -9.56 -4.15 -12.49
C VAL A 64 -9.88 -2.87 -13.25
N ALA A 65 -8.92 -2.36 -14.02
CA ALA A 65 -9.11 -1.18 -14.85
C ALA A 65 -9.96 -1.48 -16.09
N ASP A 66 -10.96 -0.62 -16.38
CA ASP A 66 -11.80 -0.74 -17.59
C ASP A 66 -10.97 -0.60 -18.89
N SER A 67 -9.80 0.01 -18.84
CA SER A 67 -8.86 0.16 -19.95
C SER A 67 -8.03 -1.10 -20.24
N GLY A 68 -7.96 -2.02 -19.27
CA GLY A 68 -7.05 -3.15 -19.30
C GLY A 68 -5.63 -2.82 -18.80
N ALA A 69 -5.41 -1.63 -18.22
CA ALA A 69 -4.14 -1.30 -17.60
C ALA A 69 -3.92 -2.20 -16.38
N THR A 70 -2.73 -2.74 -16.24
CA THR A 70 -2.34 -3.69 -15.18
C THR A 70 -1.20 -3.19 -14.31
N THR A 71 -0.50 -2.12 -14.70
CA THR A 71 0.66 -1.59 -13.96
C THR A 71 0.61 -0.06 -13.84
N PRO A 72 1.27 0.52 -12.83
CA PRO A 72 1.40 1.98 -12.70
C PRO A 72 2.08 2.66 -13.89
N SER A 73 3.00 2.00 -14.58
CA SER A 73 3.67 2.56 -15.77
C SER A 73 2.72 2.82 -16.94
N GLU A 74 1.55 2.19 -16.97
CA GLU A 74 0.48 2.45 -17.93
C GLU A 74 -0.44 3.61 -17.51
N PHE A 75 -0.20 4.21 -16.35
CA PHE A 75 -1.05 5.18 -15.71
C PHE A 75 -0.28 6.48 -15.45
N ASN A 76 -0.52 7.50 -16.24
CA ASN A 76 0.21 8.76 -16.15
C ASN A 76 -0.17 9.56 -14.91
N THR A 77 0.81 10.30 -14.38
CA THR A 77 0.67 11.27 -13.30
C THR A 77 -0.52 12.20 -13.49
N GLY A 78 -1.32 12.36 -12.43
CA GLY A 78 -2.55 13.15 -12.46
C GLY A 78 -3.66 12.52 -13.28
N GLY A 79 -3.42 11.34 -13.84
CA GLY A 79 -4.41 10.54 -14.54
C GLY A 79 -5.46 9.96 -13.60
N LYS A 80 -6.52 9.46 -14.22
CA LYS A 80 -7.59 8.75 -13.54
C LYS A 80 -7.97 7.53 -14.36
N LEU A 81 -7.89 6.37 -13.75
CA LEU A 81 -8.43 5.14 -14.30
C LEU A 81 -9.82 4.86 -13.75
N LYS A 82 -10.71 4.45 -14.62
CA LYS A 82 -11.99 3.87 -14.24
C LYS A 82 -11.84 2.37 -14.18
N GLY A 83 -12.51 1.75 -13.24
CA GLY A 83 -12.45 0.30 -13.09
C GLY A 83 -13.62 -0.25 -12.31
N SER A 84 -13.50 -1.52 -12.00
CA SER A 84 -14.50 -2.29 -11.26
C SER A 84 -13.84 -3.19 -10.24
N TRP A 85 -14.55 -3.42 -9.17
CA TRP A 85 -14.27 -4.52 -8.27
C TRP A 85 -14.83 -5.80 -8.88
N VAL A 86 -13.94 -6.72 -9.24
CA VAL A 86 -14.27 -8.02 -9.86
C VAL A 86 -14.12 -9.09 -8.82
N GLU A 87 -15.16 -9.90 -8.64
CA GLU A 87 -15.15 -10.99 -7.65
C GLU A 87 -14.04 -11.98 -7.97
N ILE A 88 -13.31 -12.37 -6.92
CA ILE A 88 -12.29 -13.41 -6.95
C ILE A 88 -12.74 -14.60 -6.09
N ASP A 89 -12.62 -15.80 -6.62
CA ASP A 89 -13.02 -16.99 -5.90
C ASP A 89 -12.10 -17.25 -4.70
N ASN A 90 -12.63 -17.08 -3.50
CA ASN A 90 -11.97 -17.35 -2.22
C ASN A 90 -12.60 -18.53 -1.48
N SER A 91 -13.41 -19.34 -2.16
CA SER A 91 -14.12 -20.48 -1.55
C SER A 91 -13.15 -21.55 -1.06
N PRO A 92 -13.41 -22.18 0.11
CA PRO A 92 -12.62 -23.25 0.63
C PRO A 92 -12.92 -24.57 -0.12
N THR A 93 -12.12 -24.89 -1.13
CA THR A 93 -12.42 -26.02 -2.04
C THR A 93 -11.31 -27.05 -2.20
N GLY A 94 -10.17 -26.86 -1.58
CA GLY A 94 -9.00 -27.68 -1.85
C GLY A 94 -8.31 -28.28 -0.61
N PRO A 95 -7.50 -29.31 -0.82
CA PRO A 95 -6.63 -29.82 0.23
C PRO A 95 -5.50 -28.82 0.53
N PRO A 96 -4.90 -28.89 1.73
CA PRO A 96 -3.78 -28.06 2.09
C PRO A 96 -2.63 -28.12 1.07
N SER A 97 -2.04 -26.97 0.81
CA SER A 97 -0.85 -26.82 -0.02
C SER A 97 0.34 -27.59 0.58
N GLN A 98 1.20 -28.08 -0.27
CA GLN A 98 2.43 -28.77 0.15
C GLN A 98 3.64 -27.85 0.19
N ASP A 99 3.63 -26.76 -0.58
CA ASP A 99 4.70 -25.76 -0.62
C ASP A 99 4.42 -24.52 0.24
N GLY A 100 3.16 -24.35 0.67
CA GLY A 100 2.72 -23.18 1.45
C GLY A 100 2.48 -21.91 0.63
N THR A 101 2.87 -21.88 -0.63
CA THR A 101 2.82 -20.71 -1.50
C THR A 101 1.55 -20.71 -2.34
N THR A 102 1.33 -21.77 -3.10
CA THR A 102 0.14 -21.94 -3.93
C THR A 102 -0.76 -23.06 -3.40
N GLY A 103 -2.04 -23.06 -3.81
CA GLY A 103 -3.04 -24.04 -3.38
C GLY A 103 -3.93 -23.51 -2.27
N PHE A 104 -4.06 -24.24 -1.19
CA PHE A 104 -5.00 -23.93 -0.10
C PHE A 104 -4.32 -24.06 1.25
N ASP A 105 -4.80 -23.34 2.23
CA ASP A 105 -4.36 -23.41 3.62
C ASP A 105 -4.90 -24.66 4.35
N GLU A 106 -4.62 -24.79 5.63
CA GLU A 106 -5.07 -25.91 6.46
C GLU A 106 -6.60 -26.00 6.63
N TYR A 107 -7.32 -24.89 6.36
CA TYR A 107 -8.79 -24.82 6.40
C TYR A 107 -9.42 -24.96 5.02
N GLY A 108 -8.60 -25.09 3.96
CA GLY A 108 -9.05 -25.24 2.59
C GLY A 108 -9.28 -23.92 1.85
N TYR A 109 -8.94 -22.77 2.42
CA TYR A 109 -8.99 -21.48 1.74
C TYR A 109 -7.78 -21.30 0.81
N PRO A 110 -7.93 -20.56 -0.30
CA PRO A 110 -6.80 -20.26 -1.17
C PRO A 110 -5.68 -19.55 -0.41
N THR A 111 -4.45 -19.98 -0.65
CA THR A 111 -3.27 -19.26 -0.16
C THR A 111 -3.15 -17.88 -0.84
N GLN A 112 -2.37 -16.99 -0.25
CA GLN A 112 -2.05 -15.68 -0.80
C GLN A 112 -1.59 -15.80 -2.26
N GLY A 113 -0.62 -16.65 -2.56
CA GLY A 113 -0.15 -16.87 -3.92
C GLY A 113 -1.23 -17.35 -4.89
N THR A 114 -2.16 -18.19 -4.44
CA THR A 114 -3.30 -18.59 -5.27
C THR A 114 -4.23 -17.41 -5.57
N LEU A 115 -4.50 -16.55 -4.58
CA LEU A 115 -5.30 -15.34 -4.79
C LEU A 115 -4.62 -14.38 -5.77
N TRP A 116 -3.29 -14.24 -5.68
CA TRP A 116 -2.51 -13.44 -6.60
C TRP A 116 -2.61 -13.93 -8.06
N LEU A 117 -2.40 -15.25 -8.27
CA LEU A 117 -2.54 -15.85 -9.60
C LEU A 117 -3.95 -15.62 -10.16
N ARG A 118 -4.99 -15.81 -9.34
CA ARG A 118 -6.38 -15.55 -9.74
C ARG A 118 -6.61 -14.07 -10.07
N ALA A 119 -6.02 -13.16 -9.31
CA ALA A 119 -6.08 -11.73 -9.57
C ALA A 119 -5.42 -11.38 -10.92
N LYS A 120 -4.24 -11.92 -11.19
CA LYS A 120 -3.50 -11.76 -12.46
C LYS A 120 -4.33 -12.28 -13.64
N ASP A 121 -4.96 -13.45 -13.50
CA ASP A 121 -5.84 -14.02 -14.53
C ASP A 121 -7.08 -13.15 -14.83
N LEU A 122 -7.57 -12.40 -13.84
CA LEU A 122 -8.66 -11.44 -13.98
C LEU A 122 -8.22 -10.09 -14.59
N GLY A 123 -6.92 -9.88 -14.78
CA GLY A 123 -6.34 -8.61 -15.22
C GLY A 123 -6.38 -7.53 -14.14
N ALA A 124 -6.22 -7.91 -12.88
CA ALA A 124 -6.14 -6.97 -11.77
C ALA A 124 -4.97 -5.99 -11.97
N PHE A 125 -5.18 -4.74 -11.54
CA PHE A 125 -4.13 -3.74 -11.51
C PHE A 125 -3.18 -4.07 -10.34
N GLY A 126 -1.91 -4.15 -10.63
CA GLY A 126 -0.85 -4.35 -9.64
C GLY A 126 -0.25 -3.02 -9.23
N PHE A 127 -0.10 -2.85 -7.93
CA PHE A 127 0.56 -1.71 -7.31
C PHE A 127 1.99 -2.10 -6.95
N SER A 128 2.92 -1.19 -7.02
CA SER A 128 4.32 -1.40 -6.64
C SER A 128 4.46 -1.31 -5.11
N ARG A 129 4.35 -2.45 -4.43
CA ARG A 129 4.41 -2.52 -2.95
C ARG A 129 3.32 -1.67 -2.28
N PRO A 130 2.02 -2.03 -2.38
CA PRO A 130 0.95 -1.30 -1.68
C PRO A 130 0.95 -1.64 -0.18
N GLU A 131 1.31 -0.68 0.65
CA GLU A 131 1.54 -0.86 2.08
C GLU A 131 0.31 -0.56 2.92
N ASP A 132 -0.22 0.65 2.82
CA ASP A 132 -1.26 1.11 3.73
C ASP A 132 -2.43 1.76 3.01
N VAL A 133 -3.59 1.74 3.69
CA VAL A 133 -4.84 2.32 3.22
C VAL A 133 -5.56 3.06 4.34
N ALA A 134 -5.93 4.31 4.12
CA ALA A 134 -6.74 5.09 5.04
C ALA A 134 -8.02 5.60 4.38
N THR A 135 -9.13 5.56 5.11
CA THR A 135 -10.43 6.04 4.63
C THR A 135 -10.54 7.55 4.79
N ASN A 136 -11.06 8.24 3.77
CA ASN A 136 -11.36 9.66 3.86
C ASN A 136 -12.44 9.92 4.94
N PRO A 137 -12.14 10.64 6.03
CA PRO A 137 -13.09 10.85 7.13
C PRO A 137 -14.31 11.68 6.71
N ASN A 138 -14.17 12.49 5.66
CA ASN A 138 -15.27 13.32 5.13
C ASN A 138 -16.04 12.62 4.00
N ASN A 139 -15.57 11.49 3.50
CA ASN A 139 -16.22 10.72 2.44
C ASN A 139 -15.82 9.24 2.54
N GLY A 140 -16.48 8.49 3.38
CA GLY A 140 -16.15 7.10 3.66
C GLY A 140 -16.17 6.13 2.47
N ARG A 141 -16.54 6.60 1.27
CA ARG A 141 -16.45 5.82 0.02
C ARG A 141 -15.15 6.02 -0.74
N GLU A 142 -14.26 6.82 -0.20
CA GLU A 142 -12.96 7.15 -0.77
C GLU A 142 -11.87 6.76 0.21
N ALA A 143 -10.80 6.20 -0.28
CA ALA A 143 -9.61 5.89 0.49
C ALA A 143 -8.37 6.41 -0.22
N VAL A 144 -7.31 6.63 0.55
CA VAL A 144 -5.95 6.82 0.05
C VAL A 144 -5.19 5.51 0.20
N VAL A 145 -4.26 5.26 -0.72
CA VAL A 145 -3.41 4.07 -0.76
C VAL A 145 -1.97 4.52 -0.93
N ALA A 146 -1.08 4.06 -0.07
CA ALA A 146 0.36 4.19 -0.24
C ALA A 146 0.89 3.01 -1.07
N SER A 147 1.78 3.29 -1.99
CA SER A 147 2.55 2.32 -2.76
C SER A 147 4.00 2.74 -2.66
N THR A 148 4.79 1.97 -1.93
CA THR A 148 6.17 2.33 -1.56
C THR A 148 7.07 2.45 -2.77
N GLY A 149 6.79 1.66 -3.77
CA GLY A 149 7.57 1.67 -5.00
C GLY A 149 8.68 0.64 -5.00
N VAL A 150 9.14 0.32 -6.18
CA VAL A 150 10.28 -0.55 -6.46
C VAL A 150 10.91 -0.16 -7.79
N ASP A 151 12.22 -0.36 -7.91
CA ASP A 151 12.99 0.02 -9.10
C ASP A 151 12.44 -0.64 -10.38
N THR A 152 12.27 -1.95 -10.32
CA THR A 152 11.73 -2.73 -11.45
C THR A 152 10.72 -3.76 -10.96
N TYR A 153 9.60 -3.86 -11.66
CA TYR A 153 8.57 -4.86 -11.41
C TYR A 153 7.77 -5.12 -12.69
N ASP A 154 7.38 -6.34 -12.97
CA ASP A 154 6.51 -6.80 -14.08
C ASP A 154 6.52 -5.89 -15.34
N GLY A 155 7.71 -5.51 -15.80
CA GLY A 155 7.93 -4.65 -16.98
C GLY A 155 7.72 -3.15 -16.77
N GLY A 156 7.70 -2.67 -15.53
CA GLY A 156 7.54 -1.27 -15.17
C GLY A 156 8.60 -0.76 -14.19
N SER A 157 8.40 0.45 -13.73
CA SER A 157 9.15 1.09 -12.66
C SER A 157 8.24 2.07 -11.91
N ASP A 158 8.35 2.10 -10.59
CA ASP A 158 7.75 3.11 -9.69
C ASP A 158 8.75 3.34 -8.55
N GLN A 159 9.88 3.93 -8.91
CA GLN A 159 11.11 3.95 -8.13
C GLN A 159 10.98 4.66 -6.78
N PHE A 160 10.24 5.77 -6.76
CA PHE A 160 10.09 6.62 -5.58
C PHE A 160 8.70 6.53 -4.95
N GLY A 161 7.89 5.64 -5.47
CA GLY A 161 6.57 5.33 -4.95
C GLY A 161 5.48 6.33 -5.33
N THR A 162 4.26 5.89 -5.16
CA THR A 162 3.06 6.59 -5.61
C THR A 162 1.99 6.60 -4.53
N VAL A 163 1.29 7.73 -4.37
CA VAL A 163 0.09 7.81 -3.53
C VAL A 163 -1.15 7.93 -4.40
N TYR A 164 -2.08 7.02 -4.19
CA TYR A 164 -3.34 6.97 -4.94
C TYR A 164 -4.52 7.37 -4.06
N THR A 165 -5.62 7.78 -4.70
CA THR A 165 -6.95 7.71 -4.10
C THR A 165 -7.83 6.78 -4.90
N ILE A 166 -8.65 5.99 -4.21
CA ILE A 166 -9.66 5.11 -4.82
C ILE A 166 -11.04 5.46 -4.28
N LYS A 167 -11.99 5.69 -5.18
CA LYS A 167 -13.36 6.03 -4.83
C LYS A 167 -14.34 5.00 -5.35
N THR A 168 -15.03 4.32 -4.43
CA THR A 168 -15.91 3.19 -4.71
C THR A 168 -17.39 3.59 -4.72
N ASN A 169 -18.11 3.07 -5.70
CA ASN A 169 -19.56 3.07 -5.75
C ASN A 169 -20.08 1.67 -5.46
N PHE A 170 -20.51 1.41 -4.23
CA PHE A 170 -20.95 0.09 -3.79
C PHE A 170 -22.23 -0.42 -4.47
N ASN A 171 -23.06 0.47 -5.04
CA ASN A 171 -24.25 0.04 -5.78
C ASN A 171 -23.91 -0.64 -7.14
N SER A 172 -22.75 -0.35 -7.68
CA SER A 172 -22.34 -0.84 -9.00
C SER A 172 -21.00 -1.55 -9.00
N LEU A 173 -20.31 -1.59 -7.87
CA LEU A 173 -18.94 -2.07 -7.70
C LEU A 173 -17.96 -1.43 -8.70
N LYS A 174 -18.23 -0.18 -9.09
CA LYS A 174 -17.32 0.64 -9.89
C LYS A 174 -16.44 1.46 -8.95
N ALA A 175 -15.18 1.62 -9.34
CA ALA A 175 -14.26 2.47 -8.61
C ALA A 175 -13.34 3.24 -9.56
N ASP A 176 -13.07 4.49 -9.17
CA ASP A 176 -12.14 5.37 -9.86
C ASP A 176 -10.82 5.42 -9.06
N LEU A 177 -9.73 5.05 -9.68
CA LEU A 177 -8.37 5.18 -9.16
C LEU A 177 -7.70 6.43 -9.72
N LYS A 178 -7.04 7.21 -8.88
CA LYS A 178 -6.35 8.44 -9.27
C LYS A 178 -4.99 8.51 -8.59
N ILE A 179 -3.94 8.84 -9.33
CA ILE A 179 -2.66 9.25 -8.75
C ILE A 179 -2.81 10.68 -8.20
N ILE A 180 -2.53 10.88 -6.93
CA ILE A 180 -2.47 12.19 -6.29
C ILE A 180 -1.03 12.67 -6.08
N TYR A 181 -0.08 11.75 -5.90
CA TYR A 181 1.34 12.03 -5.85
C TYR A 181 2.10 10.88 -6.53
N ASP A 182 3.11 11.22 -7.29
CA ASP A 182 3.99 10.30 -7.99
C ASP A 182 5.43 10.78 -7.75
N GLY A 183 6.18 9.98 -7.00
CA GLY A 183 7.54 10.32 -6.60
C GLY A 183 8.50 10.41 -7.78
N ASP A 184 8.29 9.63 -8.82
CA ASP A 184 9.11 9.65 -10.04
C ASP A 184 8.86 10.92 -10.87
N ALA A 185 7.64 11.46 -10.84
CA ALA A 185 7.29 12.67 -11.55
C ALA A 185 7.58 13.95 -10.74
N ASP A 186 7.78 13.87 -9.42
CA ASP A 186 8.14 15.03 -8.59
C ASP A 186 9.64 15.33 -8.71
N PRO A 187 10.05 16.41 -9.42
CA PRO A 187 11.46 16.74 -9.59
C PRO A 187 12.15 17.11 -8.27
N ALA A 188 11.40 17.56 -7.26
CA ALA A 188 11.91 17.84 -5.92
C ALA A 188 11.96 16.60 -5.05
N ARG A 189 11.21 15.58 -5.40
CA ARG A 189 11.14 14.29 -4.69
C ARG A 189 10.96 14.49 -3.18
N GLN A 190 9.92 15.26 -2.82
CA GLN A 190 9.67 15.70 -1.45
C GLN A 190 9.18 14.56 -0.54
N LEU A 191 8.55 13.55 -1.12
CA LEU A 191 8.12 12.32 -0.49
C LEU A 191 8.73 11.16 -1.26
N ARG A 192 9.21 10.17 -0.56
CA ARG A 192 9.80 8.94 -1.10
C ARG A 192 9.24 7.75 -0.38
N SER A 193 9.13 6.65 -1.10
CA SER A 193 8.74 5.37 -0.51
C SER A 193 7.59 5.54 0.48
N PRO A 194 6.41 6.03 0.03
CA PRO A 194 5.26 6.21 0.91
C PRO A 194 4.81 4.85 1.45
N ASP A 195 4.85 4.72 2.76
CA ASP A 195 4.54 3.49 3.49
C ASP A 195 3.25 3.66 4.30
N ASN A 196 3.33 3.97 5.57
CA ASN A 196 2.16 4.14 6.40
C ASN A 196 1.52 5.52 6.22
N LEU A 197 0.20 5.59 6.26
CA LEU A 197 -0.50 6.85 6.08
C LEU A 197 -1.80 6.93 6.87
N ASP A 198 -2.23 8.17 7.12
CA ASP A 198 -3.57 8.45 7.64
C ASP A 198 -4.18 9.65 6.92
N TRP A 199 -5.49 9.57 6.71
CA TRP A 199 -6.28 10.68 6.20
C TRP A 199 -7.01 11.35 7.35
N ALA A 200 -6.40 12.37 7.91
CA ALA A 200 -6.84 13.02 9.11
C ALA A 200 -8.13 13.86 8.95
N ASP A 201 -8.80 14.14 10.08
CA ASP A 201 -10.06 14.91 10.14
C ASP A 201 -9.91 16.34 9.63
N ASP A 202 -8.69 16.90 9.62
CA ASP A 202 -8.39 18.21 9.04
C ASP A 202 -8.37 18.22 7.49
N GLY A 203 -8.56 17.04 6.87
CA GLY A 203 -8.59 16.83 5.43
C GLY A 203 -7.21 16.70 4.80
N ARG A 204 -6.14 16.64 5.60
CA ARG A 204 -4.79 16.34 5.12
C ARG A 204 -4.51 14.85 5.17
N ILE A 205 -3.61 14.43 4.31
CA ILE A 205 -3.03 13.09 4.31
C ILE A 205 -1.62 13.23 4.91
N TYR A 206 -1.32 12.38 5.89
CA TYR A 206 -0.02 12.27 6.52
C TYR A 206 0.58 10.94 6.11
N VAL A 207 1.78 10.97 5.54
CA VAL A 207 2.46 9.81 4.98
C VAL A 207 3.81 9.68 5.66
N GLN A 208 4.11 8.49 6.13
CA GLN A 208 5.43 8.09 6.60
C GLN A 208 6.22 7.50 5.44
N GLU A 209 7.49 7.79 5.40
CA GLU A 209 8.42 7.22 4.43
C GLU A 209 9.02 5.93 4.98
N ASP A 210 9.07 4.90 4.14
CA ASP A 210 9.76 3.63 4.39
C ASP A 210 11.27 3.83 4.48
N GLU A 211 11.96 2.86 5.02
CA GLU A 211 13.42 2.84 4.95
C GLU A 211 13.87 2.89 3.49
N ALA A 212 15.02 3.49 3.27
CA ALA A 212 15.64 3.42 1.96
C ALA A 212 16.32 2.06 1.81
N GLU A 213 15.91 1.28 0.84
CA GLU A 213 16.75 0.20 0.39
C GLU A 213 18.12 0.78 0.00
N GLU A 214 19.17 0.11 0.43
CA GLU A 214 20.58 0.50 0.35
C GLU A 214 20.93 1.55 -0.71
N GLY A 215 20.98 2.79 -0.29
CA GLY A 215 21.78 3.85 -0.88
C GLY A 215 21.29 4.47 -2.17
N THR A 216 20.90 3.74 -3.18
CA THR A 216 20.51 4.33 -4.47
C THR A 216 19.55 3.43 -5.24
N LEU A 217 18.43 3.97 -5.64
CA LEU A 217 17.66 3.41 -6.74
C LEU A 217 18.17 4.05 -8.04
N ASP A 218 18.48 3.24 -9.03
CA ASP A 218 18.99 3.67 -10.35
C ASP A 218 20.12 4.73 -10.30
N GLY A 219 20.95 4.65 -9.24
CA GLY A 219 22.06 5.57 -8.99
C GLY A 219 21.68 6.89 -8.29
N GLU A 220 20.43 7.08 -7.92
CA GLU A 220 19.95 8.25 -7.20
C GLU A 220 19.77 7.93 -5.70
N PRO A 221 20.39 8.68 -4.79
CA PRO A 221 20.19 8.46 -3.36
C PRO A 221 18.77 8.88 -2.96
N LEU A 222 18.06 8.02 -2.25
CA LEU A 222 16.73 8.33 -1.70
C LEU A 222 16.83 9.35 -0.57
N PHE A 223 17.75 9.12 0.36
CA PHE A 223 17.98 9.95 1.54
C PHE A 223 19.48 10.23 1.75
N GLY A 224 19.81 11.15 2.64
CA GLY A 224 21.16 11.41 3.10
C GLY A 224 22.01 12.29 2.20
N GLU A 225 23.34 12.13 2.29
CA GLU A 225 24.29 12.99 1.57
C GLU A 225 24.16 12.80 0.05
N GLY A 226 23.92 13.90 -0.64
CA GLY A 226 23.72 13.92 -2.09
C GLY A 226 22.27 13.79 -2.53
N ALA A 227 21.36 13.34 -1.67
CA ALA A 227 19.94 13.31 -1.96
C ALA A 227 19.30 14.70 -1.88
N ILE A 228 18.17 14.88 -2.56
CA ILE A 228 17.34 16.08 -2.39
C ILE A 228 16.79 16.16 -0.97
N ASN A 229 16.50 15.00 -0.38
CA ASN A 229 16.13 14.87 1.02
C ASN A 229 17.37 14.41 1.84
N PRO A 230 18.14 15.34 2.45
CA PRO A 230 19.37 15.00 3.15
C PRO A 230 19.15 14.39 4.54
N ASN A 231 17.90 14.22 4.95
CA ASN A 231 17.54 13.71 6.27
C ASN A 231 17.16 12.22 6.19
N GLU A 232 16.98 11.63 7.35
CA GLU A 232 16.36 10.31 7.49
C GLU A 232 14.90 10.33 7.01
N ALA A 233 14.30 9.16 6.87
CA ALA A 233 12.88 9.00 6.61
C ALA A 233 12.04 9.82 7.60
N GLY A 234 10.89 10.28 7.18
CA GLY A 234 10.10 11.18 7.98
C GLY A 234 8.61 11.13 7.71
N ILE A 235 7.92 12.14 8.19
CA ILE A 235 6.48 12.29 7.98
C ILE A 235 6.25 13.51 7.07
N VAL A 236 5.58 13.29 5.96
CA VAL A 236 5.20 14.32 5.00
C VAL A 236 3.68 14.47 5.00
N SER A 237 3.18 15.69 5.08
CA SER A 237 1.75 15.98 4.92
C SER A 237 1.45 16.58 3.56
N MET A 238 0.29 16.22 2.98
CA MET A 238 -0.24 16.80 1.75
C MET A 238 -1.74 17.02 1.85
N ASN A 239 -2.31 17.79 0.92
CA ASN A 239 -3.77 17.84 0.80
C ASN A 239 -4.31 16.65 0.00
N SER A 240 -5.63 16.48 -0.04
CA SER A 240 -6.31 15.38 -0.74
C SER A 240 -6.11 15.36 -2.27
N GLN A 241 -5.46 16.36 -2.83
CA GLN A 241 -5.08 16.42 -4.25
C GLN A 241 -3.58 16.17 -4.48
N GLY A 242 -2.83 15.80 -3.41
CA GLY A 242 -1.40 15.58 -3.50
C GLY A 242 -0.55 16.85 -3.62
N ASN A 243 -1.09 18.00 -3.22
CA ASN A 243 -0.38 19.28 -3.27
C ASN A 243 -0.08 19.80 -1.86
N ASN A 244 0.71 20.89 -1.79
CA ASN A 244 1.09 21.53 -0.54
C ASN A 244 1.82 20.56 0.40
N LEU A 245 2.78 19.84 -0.14
CA LEU A 245 3.62 18.94 0.62
C LEU A 245 4.40 19.72 1.68
N SER A 246 4.51 19.16 2.85
CA SER A 246 5.29 19.73 3.96
C SER A 246 5.83 18.59 4.83
N ARG A 247 7.14 18.48 4.92
CA ARG A 247 7.78 17.58 5.87
C ARG A 247 7.58 18.14 7.29
N ILE A 248 6.96 17.36 8.15
CA ILE A 248 6.59 17.78 9.51
C ILE A 248 7.44 17.13 10.59
N ALA A 249 8.06 15.99 10.31
CA ALA A 249 8.96 15.29 11.21
C ALA A 249 9.98 14.49 10.41
N ASN A 250 11.12 14.21 11.04
CA ASN A 250 12.14 13.27 10.58
C ASN A 250 12.51 12.33 11.70
N VAL A 251 12.91 11.12 11.38
CA VAL A 251 13.58 10.23 12.32
C VAL A 251 14.89 10.88 12.77
N ASN A 252 15.14 10.94 14.07
CA ASN A 252 16.38 11.49 14.63
C ASN A 252 17.30 10.38 15.11
N ARG A 253 17.97 9.76 14.20
CA ARG A 253 18.91 8.68 14.45
C ARG A 253 20.13 9.12 15.28
N GLY A 254 20.53 10.38 15.17
CA GLY A 254 21.63 10.95 15.93
C GLY A 254 21.47 10.84 17.45
N VAL A 255 20.24 10.85 17.96
CA VAL A 255 19.94 10.68 19.40
C VAL A 255 20.36 9.30 19.92
N VAL A 256 20.26 8.28 19.09
CA VAL A 256 20.69 6.91 19.45
C VAL A 256 22.21 6.79 19.38
N LEU A 257 22.80 7.40 18.36
CA LEU A 257 24.24 7.32 18.09
C LEU A 257 25.09 8.15 19.07
N ASP A 258 24.57 9.24 19.60
CA ASP A 258 25.29 10.13 20.52
C ASP A 258 25.29 9.66 21.97
N GLY A 259 24.60 8.55 22.26
CA GLY A 259 24.48 7.98 23.60
C GLY A 259 23.61 8.78 24.58
N SER A 260 22.86 9.76 24.09
CA SER A 260 22.01 10.64 24.93
C SER A 260 20.86 9.88 25.61
N LEU A 261 20.46 8.75 25.07
CA LEU A 261 19.45 7.85 25.64
C LEU A 261 20.04 6.89 26.72
N GLY A 262 21.31 7.03 27.07
CA GLY A 262 21.95 6.27 28.17
C GLY A 262 22.20 4.79 27.85
N ASN A 263 21.92 4.35 26.63
CA ASN A 263 22.25 3.01 26.16
C ASN A 263 23.00 3.11 24.84
N PRO A 264 24.32 3.21 24.86
CA PRO A 264 25.10 3.36 23.63
C PRO A 264 25.26 2.03 22.92
N THR A 265 24.18 1.35 22.63
CA THR A 265 24.26 0.15 21.82
C THR A 265 24.21 0.57 20.35
N GLN A 266 25.31 1.08 19.85
CA GLN A 266 25.71 0.87 18.45
C GLN A 266 25.51 -0.58 17.98
N ALA A 267 25.27 -1.49 18.88
CA ALA A 267 24.88 -2.86 18.57
C ALA A 267 23.45 -2.98 18.01
N VAL A 268 22.66 -1.92 18.03
CA VAL A 268 21.28 -1.92 17.53
C VAL A 268 21.19 -1.27 16.15
N ASP A 269 22.08 -0.32 15.86
CA ASP A 269 22.20 0.29 14.54
C ASP A 269 23.44 -0.28 13.86
N GLN A 270 23.27 -1.25 12.97
CA GLN A 270 24.40 -1.92 12.33
C GLN A 270 24.99 -1.12 11.17
N ASP A 271 24.20 -0.21 10.59
CA ASP A 271 24.52 0.55 9.38
C ASP A 271 24.35 2.05 9.56
N PHE A 272 24.89 2.58 10.65
CA PHE A 272 24.75 3.99 11.06
C PHE A 272 25.29 5.01 10.02
N GLY A 273 25.95 4.55 8.98
CA GLY A 273 26.43 5.39 7.87
C GLY A 273 25.40 5.65 6.79
N ASN A 274 24.33 4.87 6.75
CA ASN A 274 23.31 4.96 5.70
C ASN A 274 22.09 5.74 6.21
N ALA A 275 21.83 6.89 5.65
CA ALA A 275 20.62 7.63 5.95
C ALA A 275 19.41 6.94 5.30
N GLY A 276 18.27 6.96 5.99
CA GLY A 276 17.02 6.38 5.51
C GLY A 276 16.74 4.94 5.98
N GLU A 277 17.69 4.26 6.62
CA GLU A 277 17.47 2.90 7.11
C GLU A 277 16.50 2.78 8.29
N TRP A 278 16.18 3.88 8.93
CA TRP A 278 15.24 3.90 10.04
C TRP A 278 13.93 4.54 9.60
N GLU A 279 12.94 3.75 9.58
CA GLU A 279 11.57 4.17 9.32
C GLU A 279 10.80 4.42 10.62
N SER A 280 9.66 5.08 10.48
CA SER A 280 8.63 5.14 11.50
C SER A 280 7.39 4.42 10.99
N SER A 281 6.74 3.61 11.83
CA SER A 281 5.60 2.80 11.41
C SER A 281 4.37 3.08 12.26
N GLY A 282 3.20 3.09 11.61
CA GLY A 282 1.90 3.29 12.24
C GLY A 282 1.62 4.74 12.63
N ILE A 283 0.77 5.41 11.85
CA ILE A 283 0.30 6.76 12.12
C ILE A 283 -1.22 6.77 12.25
N VAL A 284 -1.74 7.56 13.17
CA VAL A 284 -3.18 7.72 13.38
C VAL A 284 -3.50 9.12 13.88
N ASP A 285 -4.54 9.73 13.34
CA ASP A 285 -5.09 10.98 13.86
C ASP A 285 -5.89 10.72 15.14
N VAL A 286 -5.55 11.45 16.20
CA VAL A 286 -6.23 11.41 17.51
C VAL A 286 -6.82 12.75 17.89
N SER A 287 -7.00 13.66 16.94
CA SER A 287 -7.47 15.03 17.16
C SER A 287 -8.97 15.17 17.27
N GLY A 288 -9.76 14.11 16.96
CA GLY A 288 -11.22 14.08 16.94
C GLY A 288 -11.92 14.12 18.28
#